data_bab1b5ce2a0c73bf0bd244b3a891ae57
#
_entry.id   bab1b5ce2a0c73bf0bd244b3a891ae57
#
_cell.length_a   1.000
_cell.length_b   1.000
_cell.length_c   1.000
_cell.angle_alpha   90.00
_cell.angle_beta   90.00
_cell.angle_gamma   90.00
#
_symmetry.space_group_name_H-M   'P 1'
#
loop_
_entity.id
_entity.type
_entity.pdbx_description
1 polymer ?
#
loop_
_entity_poly.entity_id
_entity_poly.type
_entity_poly.pdbx_seq_one_letter_code
_entity_poly.pdbx_strand_id
1 'polypeptide(L)' 'MCVYNAGLRQPEIRWSKVEGVLPVDHVTHDGTLIINQVSEEDAGVYECIAIGEYRTIRSRMELFILGL' A
#
# COMPACT_ATOMS: atom_id res chain seq x y z
N MET A 1 -4.31 -0.83 -5.15
CA MET A 1 -3.84 0.48 -5.63
C MET A 1 -4.38 1.60 -4.75
N CYS A 2 -3.52 2.52 -4.41
CA CYS A 2 -3.92 3.67 -3.62
C CYS A 2 -4.46 4.75 -4.55
N VAL A 3 -5.75 5.05 -4.41
CA VAL A 3 -6.38 6.06 -5.25
C VAL A 3 -6.42 7.38 -4.48
N TYR A 4 -5.97 8.44 -5.12
CA TYR A 4 -5.93 9.74 -4.49
C TYR A 4 -6.28 10.82 -5.50
N ASN A 5 -6.73 11.93 -4.97
CA ASN A 5 -6.92 13.13 -5.76
C ASN A 5 -6.21 14.26 -5.01
N ALA A 6 -4.97 14.47 -5.36
CA ALA A 6 -4.13 15.43 -4.67
C ALA A 6 -4.08 16.78 -5.34
N GLY A 7 -4.92 16.99 -6.34
CA GLY A 7 -4.91 18.22 -7.07
C GLY A 7 -3.80 18.25 -8.08
N LEU A 8 -2.97 19.27 -8.05
CA LEU A 8 -2.05 19.55 -9.12
C LEU A 8 -0.71 18.86 -9.05
N ARG A 9 -0.36 18.28 -7.93
CA ARG A 9 0.97 17.70 -7.76
C ARG A 9 0.86 16.26 -7.33
N GLN A 10 1.88 15.48 -7.68
CA GLN A 10 1.96 14.10 -7.24
C GLN A 10 2.27 14.08 -5.76
N PRO A 11 1.44 13.44 -4.96
CA PRO A 11 1.74 13.30 -3.55
C PRO A 11 2.80 12.24 -3.35
N GLU A 12 3.37 12.24 -2.18
CA GLU A 12 4.22 11.15 -1.77
C GLU A 12 3.31 10.00 -1.33
N ILE A 13 3.57 8.80 -1.87
CA ILE A 13 2.79 7.63 -1.52
C ILE A 13 3.65 6.71 -0.68
N ARG A 14 3.13 6.32 0.47
CA ARG A 14 3.81 5.38 1.36
C ARG A 14 2.91 4.22 1.66
N TRP A 15 3.49 3.05 1.71
CA TRP A 15 2.79 1.83 2.04
C TRP A 15 3.31 1.27 3.35
N SER A 16 2.42 0.68 4.12
CA SER A 16 2.81 -0.04 5.32
C SER A 16 1.83 -1.19 5.52
N LYS A 17 2.24 -2.16 6.33
CA LYS A 17 1.38 -3.26 6.73
C LYS A 17 0.99 -3.02 8.17
N VAL A 18 -0.31 -2.99 8.42
CA VAL A 18 -0.82 -2.82 9.78
C VAL A 18 -0.48 -4.07 10.57
N GLU A 19 0.13 -3.90 11.73
CA GLU A 19 0.54 -5.00 12.59
C GLU A 19 1.54 -5.92 11.91
N GLY A 20 2.61 -5.32 11.38
CA GLY A 20 3.63 -6.13 10.74
C GLY A 20 4.54 -5.27 9.89
N VAL A 21 5.30 -5.94 9.04
CA VAL A 21 6.20 -5.27 8.13
C VAL A 21 5.86 -5.68 6.71
N LEU A 22 6.19 -4.80 5.78
CA LEU A 22 5.98 -5.10 4.37
C LEU A 22 6.82 -6.31 3.96
N PRO A 23 6.32 -7.11 3.01
CA PRO A 23 7.12 -8.22 2.49
C PRO A 23 8.48 -7.75 1.98
N VAL A 24 9.48 -8.59 2.14
CA VAL A 24 10.85 -8.24 1.74
C VAL A 24 10.93 -7.97 0.24
N ASP A 25 10.14 -8.68 -0.53
CA ASP A 25 10.18 -8.60 -1.99
C ASP A 25 9.24 -7.55 -2.56
N HIS A 26 8.69 -6.70 -1.73
CA HIS A 26 7.76 -5.71 -2.25
C HIS A 26 8.48 -4.67 -3.11
N VAL A 27 7.75 -4.16 -4.09
CA VAL A 27 8.22 -3.06 -4.95
C VAL A 27 7.09 -2.06 -5.03
N THR A 28 7.42 -0.78 -5.05
CA THR A 28 6.43 0.26 -5.27
C THR A 28 6.71 0.92 -6.61
N HIS A 29 5.65 1.18 -7.37
CA HIS A 29 5.77 1.80 -8.67
C HIS A 29 4.52 2.63 -8.91
N ASP A 30 4.70 3.93 -9.12
CA ASP A 30 3.59 4.86 -9.35
C ASP A 30 2.50 4.76 -8.31
N GLY A 31 2.88 4.65 -7.05
CA GLY A 31 1.92 4.53 -5.98
C GLY A 31 1.30 3.16 -5.83
N THR A 32 1.71 2.20 -6.63
CA THR A 32 1.20 0.84 -6.58
C THR A 32 2.17 -0.05 -5.82
N LEU A 33 1.65 -0.81 -4.89
CA LEU A 33 2.44 -1.80 -4.16
C LEU A 33 2.35 -3.13 -4.89
N ILE A 34 3.50 -3.68 -5.21
CA ILE A 34 3.60 -4.97 -5.89
C ILE A 34 4.32 -5.93 -4.96
N ILE A 35 3.70 -7.06 -4.71
CA ILE A 35 4.29 -8.11 -3.88
C ILE A 35 4.54 -9.30 -4.78
N ASN A 36 5.81 -9.65 -4.93
CA ASN A 36 6.18 -10.81 -5.72
C ASN A 36 6.16 -12.05 -4.82
N GLN A 37 5.74 -13.17 -5.37
CA GLN A 37 5.76 -14.45 -4.65
C GLN A 37 5.07 -14.38 -3.30
N VAL A 38 3.76 -14.06 -3.35
CA VAL A 38 2.98 -13.95 -2.12
C VAL A 38 2.97 -15.28 -1.36
N SER A 39 2.96 -15.18 -0.05
CA SER A 39 2.82 -16.31 0.85
C SER A 39 1.74 -16.01 1.87
N GLU A 40 1.40 -17.00 2.68
CA GLU A 40 0.36 -16.81 3.69
C GLU A 40 0.69 -15.70 4.68
N GLU A 41 1.99 -15.49 4.92
CA GLU A 41 2.43 -14.45 5.83
C GLU A 41 2.13 -13.06 5.31
N ASP A 42 1.89 -12.94 4.01
CA ASP A 42 1.61 -11.64 3.40
C ASP A 42 0.16 -11.22 3.56
N ALA A 43 -0.70 -12.11 4.03
CA ALA A 43 -2.08 -11.75 4.30
C ALA A 43 -2.16 -10.73 5.42
N GLY A 44 -3.18 -9.89 5.38
CA GLY A 44 -3.40 -8.92 6.43
C GLY A 44 -3.86 -7.59 5.86
N VAL A 45 -3.79 -6.58 6.70
CA VAL A 45 -4.26 -5.25 6.35
C VAL A 45 -3.07 -4.38 5.95
N TYR A 46 -3.20 -3.73 4.82
CA TYR A 46 -2.21 -2.80 4.31
C TYR A 46 -2.78 -1.40 4.32
N GLU A 47 -1.93 -0.42 4.55
CA GLU A 47 -2.33 0.96 4.55
C GLU A 47 -1.49 1.74 3.55
N CYS A 48 -2.17 2.54 2.76
CA CYS A 48 -1.54 3.47 1.84
C CYS A 48 -1.77 4.88 2.37
N ILE A 49 -0.71 5.67 2.40
CA ILE A 49 -0.79 7.05 2.84
C ILE A 49 -0.34 7.93 1.69
N ALA A 50 -1.22 8.82 1.26
CA ALA A 50 -0.89 9.80 0.23
C ALA A 50 -0.71 11.15 0.92
N ILE A 51 0.51 11.65 0.89
CA ILE A 51 0.86 12.89 1.55
C ILE A 51 0.92 13.99 0.50
N GLY A 52 -0.09 14.83 0.51
CA GLY A 52 -0.16 15.95 -0.43
C GLY A 52 0.27 17.25 0.22
N GLU A 53 0.13 18.31 -0.55
CA GLU A 53 0.54 19.63 -0.09
C GLU A 53 -0.38 20.16 1.01
N TYR A 54 -1.66 19.85 0.92
CA TYR A 54 -2.66 20.40 1.84
C TYR A 54 -3.35 19.37 2.71
N ARG A 55 -3.21 18.11 2.38
CA ARG A 55 -3.87 17.06 3.16
C ARG A 55 -3.14 15.74 3.01
N THR A 56 -3.40 14.87 3.96
CA THR A 56 -2.93 13.49 3.93
C THR A 56 -4.16 12.59 3.88
N ILE A 57 -4.14 11.66 2.94
CA ILE A 57 -5.24 10.71 2.76
C ILE A 57 -4.72 9.32 3.08
N ARG A 58 -5.48 8.59 3.90
CA ARG A 58 -5.14 7.22 4.27
C ARG A 58 -6.20 6.29 3.75
N SER A 59 -5.77 5.13 3.31
CA SER A 59 -6.68 4.10 2.83
C SER A 59 -6.15 2.75 3.28
N ARG A 60 -7.03 1.91 3.79
CA ARG A 60 -6.68 0.57 4.23
C ARG A 60 -7.37 -0.45 3.35
N MET A 61 -6.71 -1.56 3.15
CA MET A 61 -7.25 -2.65 2.39
C MET A 61 -6.75 -3.96 2.98
N GLU A 62 -7.55 -4.98 2.86
CA GLU A 62 -7.18 -6.29 3.38
C GLU A 62 -6.80 -7.20 2.24
N LEU A 63 -5.66 -7.87 2.39
CA LEU A 63 -5.18 -8.84 1.44
C LEU A 63 -5.48 -10.23 1.97
N PHE A 64 -6.22 -11.00 1.17
CA PHE A 64 -6.52 -12.38 1.49
C PHE A 64 -5.68 -13.28 0.60
N ILE A 65 -5.12 -14.30 1.19
CA ILE A 65 -4.35 -15.29 0.43
C ILE A 65 -5.18 -16.57 0.38
N LEU A 66 -5.54 -16.97 -0.81
CA LEU A 66 -6.31 -18.19 -1.00
C LEU A 66 -5.34 -19.34 -1.21
N GLY A 67 -5.32 -20.26 -0.28
CA GLY A 67 -4.49 -21.45 -0.40
C GLY A 67 -5.07 -22.44 -1.39
N LEU A 68 -4.24 -23.32 -1.87
CA LEU A 68 -4.66 -24.39 -2.76
C LEU A 68 -4.86 -25.70 -2.01
#